data_9cc239cf2e087ae2ad9916aa1c110d1c
#
_entry.id   9cc239cf2e087ae2ad9916aa1c110d1c
#
_cell.length_a   1.000
_cell.length_b   1.000
_cell.length_c   1.000
_cell.angle_alpha   90.00
_cell.angle_beta   90.00
_cell.angle_gamma   90.00
#
_symmetry.space_group_name_H-M   'P 1'
#
loop_
_entity.id
_entity.type
_entity.pdbx_description
1 polymer ?
#
loop_
_entity_poly.entity_id
_entity_poly.type
_entity_poly.pdbx_seq_one_letter_code
_entity_poly.pdbx_strand_id
1 'polypeptide(L)'
;DQGTAHFYPSNLEFTSVDVGNRASNVIPNSAKAVFNIRFNDLWSSVTLADAIRARLEQAAGNHIRYEIVFEPTNAEAFLTTPDAFVQTMAVRVSELTGRQTVLSTTGGTSDARFIKNYCPVLEFGLVGQTMHQINERVETRDLETLAQIYQAVLTDYFAG
;
A
#
# COMPACT_ATOMS: atom_id res chain seq x y z
N ASP A 1 -4.82 -5.79 -14.06
CA ASP A 1 -6.09 -5.02 -14.08
C ASP A 1 -5.85 -3.57 -14.52
N GLN A 2 -6.92 -2.76 -14.56
CA GLN A 2 -6.88 -1.36 -15.00
C GLN A 2 -6.99 -0.37 -13.84
N GLY A 3 -6.98 -0.88 -12.60
CA GLY A 3 -7.29 -0.08 -11.42
C GLY A 3 -8.78 0.16 -11.23
N THR A 4 -9.11 1.02 -10.27
CA THR A 4 -10.47 1.44 -9.94
C THR A 4 -10.56 2.96 -9.89
N ALA A 5 -11.73 3.50 -9.54
CA ALA A 5 -11.90 4.94 -9.33
C ALA A 5 -11.02 5.49 -8.19
N HIS A 6 -10.57 4.61 -7.28
CA HIS A 6 -9.86 5.00 -6.07
C HIS A 6 -8.43 4.44 -5.98
N PHE A 7 -8.12 3.41 -6.76
CA PHE A 7 -6.83 2.72 -6.70
C PHE A 7 -6.19 2.59 -8.07
N TYR A 8 -4.87 2.71 -8.09
CA TYR A 8 -4.08 2.38 -9.26
C TYR A 8 -4.18 0.89 -9.63
N PRO A 9 -3.82 0.50 -10.87
CA PRO A 9 -3.67 -0.89 -11.25
C PRO A 9 -2.77 -1.66 -10.30
N SER A 10 -3.12 -2.92 -10.06
CA SER A 10 -2.25 -3.83 -9.30
C SER A 10 -0.94 -4.03 -10.03
N ASN A 11 0.17 -4.02 -9.30
CA ASN A 11 1.51 -4.12 -9.85
C ASN A 11 2.27 -5.30 -9.26
N LEU A 12 2.90 -6.10 -10.12
CA LEU A 12 3.76 -7.23 -9.77
C LEU A 12 5.20 -6.90 -10.13
N GLU A 13 6.10 -6.99 -9.14
CA GLU A 13 7.53 -6.76 -9.31
C GLU A 13 8.33 -7.99 -8.88
N PHE A 14 9.22 -8.46 -9.75
CA PHE A 14 10.21 -9.45 -9.35
C PHE A 14 11.31 -8.79 -8.52
N THR A 15 11.50 -9.29 -7.30
CA THR A 15 12.53 -8.78 -6.38
C THR A 15 13.81 -9.58 -6.41
N SER A 16 13.76 -10.84 -6.84
CA SER A 16 14.96 -11.62 -7.15
C SER A 16 14.67 -12.73 -8.16
N VAL A 17 15.68 -13.08 -8.92
CA VAL A 17 15.72 -14.29 -9.78
C VAL A 17 17.08 -14.94 -9.62
N ASP A 18 17.12 -16.19 -9.19
CA ASP A 18 18.33 -16.95 -8.96
C ASP A 18 18.23 -18.32 -9.66
N VAL A 19 19.22 -18.62 -10.45
CA VAL A 19 19.35 -19.92 -11.15
C VAL A 19 20.40 -20.82 -10.50
N GLY A 20 21.26 -20.29 -9.61
CA GLY A 20 22.29 -21.05 -8.88
C GLY A 20 23.33 -21.77 -9.74
N ASN A 21 23.37 -21.51 -11.06
CA ASN A 21 24.21 -22.23 -12.00
C ASN A 21 25.57 -21.55 -12.16
N ARG A 22 26.65 -22.28 -11.82
CA ARG A 22 28.05 -21.80 -11.95
C ARG A 22 28.70 -22.28 -13.25
N ALA A 23 28.10 -23.23 -13.97
CA ALA A 23 28.67 -23.81 -15.18
C ALA A 23 28.16 -23.05 -16.41
N SER A 24 29.07 -22.54 -17.22
CA SER A 24 28.73 -21.73 -18.41
C SER A 24 28.19 -22.54 -19.60
N ASN A 25 28.38 -23.86 -19.59
CA ASN A 25 28.04 -24.76 -20.67
C ASN A 25 26.93 -25.76 -20.30
N VAL A 26 26.22 -25.55 -19.19
CA VAL A 26 25.13 -26.41 -18.72
C VAL A 26 23.86 -25.59 -18.53
N ILE A 27 22.77 -26.08 -19.09
CA ILE A 27 21.44 -25.46 -18.85
C ILE A 27 21.02 -25.69 -17.40
N PRO A 28 20.59 -24.65 -16.66
CA PRO A 28 20.12 -24.80 -15.29
C PRO A 28 18.95 -25.77 -15.18
N ASN A 29 18.97 -26.63 -14.16
CA ASN A 29 17.89 -27.54 -13.86
C ASN A 29 16.72 -26.87 -13.13
N SER A 30 16.99 -25.78 -12.45
CA SER A 30 15.98 -25.05 -11.68
C SER A 30 16.28 -23.56 -11.64
N ALA A 31 15.25 -22.77 -11.41
CA ALA A 31 15.36 -21.35 -11.11
C ALA A 31 14.40 -21.02 -9.95
N LYS A 32 14.79 -20.07 -9.12
CA LYS A 32 13.95 -19.54 -8.06
C LYS A 32 13.74 -18.05 -8.30
N ALA A 33 12.50 -17.63 -8.21
CA ALA A 33 12.15 -16.21 -8.29
C ALA A 33 11.33 -15.80 -7.07
N VAL A 34 11.52 -14.57 -6.63
CA VAL A 34 10.70 -13.94 -5.60
C VAL A 34 10.06 -12.72 -6.24
N PHE A 35 8.78 -12.54 -5.99
CA PHE A 35 8.04 -11.38 -6.45
C PHE A 35 7.17 -10.82 -5.33
N ASN A 36 6.86 -9.54 -5.44
CA ASN A 36 5.91 -8.84 -4.58
C ASN A 36 4.79 -8.29 -5.45
N ILE A 37 3.56 -8.27 -4.90
CA ILE A 37 2.41 -7.68 -5.59
C ILE A 37 1.77 -6.66 -4.67
N ARG A 38 1.66 -5.44 -5.17
CA ARG A 38 0.78 -4.41 -4.61
C ARG A 38 -0.54 -4.48 -5.36
N PHE A 39 -1.58 -4.87 -4.68
CA PHE A 39 -2.89 -5.06 -5.29
C PHE A 39 -3.93 -4.09 -4.74
N ASN A 40 -4.92 -3.80 -5.55
CA ASN A 40 -6.02 -2.90 -5.27
C ASN A 40 -7.26 -3.65 -4.74
N ASP A 41 -8.36 -2.93 -4.58
CA ASP A 41 -9.63 -3.41 -4.03
C ASP A 41 -10.43 -4.36 -4.95
N LEU A 42 -9.93 -4.64 -6.17
CA LEU A 42 -10.49 -5.69 -7.03
C LEU A 42 -10.09 -7.10 -6.58
N TRP A 43 -9.10 -7.20 -5.70
CA TRP A 43 -8.51 -8.45 -5.26
C TRP A 43 -8.55 -8.58 -3.74
N SER A 44 -8.75 -9.80 -3.28
CA SER A 44 -8.30 -10.23 -1.97
C SER A 44 -7.00 -11.02 -2.12
N SER A 45 -6.28 -11.23 -1.03
CA SER A 45 -5.09 -12.10 -1.03
C SER A 45 -5.39 -13.49 -1.57
N VAL A 46 -6.57 -14.02 -1.30
CA VAL A 46 -7.02 -15.35 -1.76
C VAL A 46 -7.30 -15.33 -3.27
N THR A 47 -8.16 -14.43 -3.73
CA THR A 47 -8.54 -14.36 -5.15
C THR A 47 -7.36 -14.03 -6.05
N LEU A 48 -6.43 -13.21 -5.59
CA LEU A 48 -5.20 -12.90 -6.30
C LEU A 48 -4.28 -14.13 -6.41
N ALA A 49 -4.09 -14.87 -5.30
CA ALA A 49 -3.29 -16.09 -5.29
C ALA A 49 -3.86 -17.13 -6.27
N ASP A 50 -5.18 -17.31 -6.30
CA ASP A 50 -5.84 -18.23 -7.23
C ASP A 50 -5.66 -17.81 -8.69
N ALA A 51 -5.80 -16.52 -8.96
CA ALA A 51 -5.58 -15.98 -10.32
C ALA A 51 -4.13 -16.18 -10.79
N ILE A 52 -3.14 -16.04 -9.89
CA ILE A 52 -1.74 -16.29 -10.20
C ILE A 52 -1.49 -17.76 -10.46
N ARG A 53 -2.02 -18.66 -9.63
CA ARG A 53 -1.92 -20.10 -9.85
C ARG A 53 -2.47 -20.51 -11.21
N ALA A 54 -3.68 -20.04 -11.55
CA ALA A 54 -4.29 -20.34 -12.83
C ALA A 54 -3.43 -19.87 -14.02
N ARG A 55 -2.82 -18.70 -13.94
CA ARG A 55 -1.92 -18.20 -14.98
C ARG A 55 -0.64 -19.00 -15.08
N LEU A 56 -0.07 -19.42 -13.94
CA LEU A 56 1.12 -20.27 -13.92
C LEU A 56 0.83 -21.66 -14.48
N GLU A 57 -0.30 -22.26 -14.15
CA GLU A 57 -0.73 -23.55 -14.73
C GLU A 57 -0.87 -23.46 -16.23
N GLN A 58 -1.52 -22.40 -16.72
CA GLN A 58 -1.66 -22.16 -18.16
C GLN A 58 -0.29 -21.99 -18.85
N ALA A 59 0.62 -21.24 -18.23
CA ALA A 59 1.94 -20.98 -18.80
C ALA A 59 2.88 -22.19 -18.73
N ALA A 60 2.84 -22.95 -17.64
CA ALA A 60 3.68 -24.14 -17.44
C ALA A 60 3.26 -25.30 -18.34
N GLY A 61 1.97 -25.44 -18.60
CA GLY A 61 1.43 -26.58 -19.33
C GLY A 61 1.91 -27.90 -18.73
N ASN A 62 2.27 -28.86 -19.60
CA ASN A 62 2.80 -30.16 -19.17
C ASN A 62 4.33 -30.22 -19.14
N HIS A 63 5.02 -29.11 -19.39
CA HIS A 63 6.46 -29.11 -19.66
C HIS A 63 7.29 -28.59 -18.49
N ILE A 64 6.70 -27.77 -17.63
CA ILE A 64 7.40 -27.13 -16.51
C ILE A 64 6.76 -27.56 -15.19
N ARG A 65 7.57 -28.11 -14.30
CA ARG A 65 7.17 -28.35 -12.91
C ARG A 65 7.54 -27.13 -12.10
N TYR A 66 6.61 -26.63 -11.33
CA TYR A 66 6.84 -25.49 -10.44
C TYR A 66 6.19 -25.71 -9.08
N GLU A 67 6.68 -24.99 -8.11
CA GLU A 67 6.09 -24.83 -6.79
C GLU A 67 5.93 -23.32 -6.54
N ILE A 68 4.82 -22.91 -5.98
CA ILE A 68 4.59 -21.52 -5.58
C ILE A 68 4.10 -21.48 -4.14
N VAL A 69 4.75 -20.64 -3.34
CA VAL A 69 4.38 -20.38 -1.96
C VAL A 69 3.98 -18.91 -1.84
N PHE A 70 2.84 -18.64 -1.24
CA PHE A 70 2.40 -17.30 -0.88
C PHE A 70 2.61 -17.12 0.62
N GLU A 71 3.32 -16.06 0.98
CA GLU A 71 3.43 -15.67 2.37
C GLU A 71 2.09 -15.09 2.84
N PRO A 72 1.61 -15.49 4.03
CA PRO A 72 0.37 -14.94 4.58
C PRO A 72 0.46 -13.42 4.70
N THR A 73 -0.58 -12.74 4.25
CA THR A 73 -0.73 -11.30 4.41
C THR A 73 -2.15 -11.00 4.89
N ASN A 74 -2.28 -9.99 5.71
CA ASN A 74 -3.54 -9.38 6.13
C ASN A 74 -3.65 -7.93 5.63
N ALA A 75 -2.84 -7.57 4.64
CA ALA A 75 -2.76 -6.26 4.03
C ALA A 75 -3.76 -6.12 2.87
N GLU A 76 -5.05 -6.29 3.17
CA GLU A 76 -6.11 -6.04 2.18
C GLU A 76 -6.26 -4.54 1.94
N ALA A 77 -6.49 -4.17 0.67
CA ALA A 77 -6.82 -2.80 0.32
C ALA A 77 -8.10 -2.36 1.04
N PHE A 78 -8.19 -1.10 1.41
CA PHE A 78 -9.38 -0.53 2.03
C PHE A 78 -9.59 0.92 1.62
N LEU A 79 -10.82 1.35 1.69
CA LEU A 79 -11.24 2.72 1.46
C LEU A 79 -12.00 3.23 2.68
N THR A 80 -11.57 4.37 3.22
CA THR A 80 -12.31 5.06 4.28
C THR A 80 -13.47 5.82 3.67
N THR A 81 -14.67 5.60 4.18
CA THR A 81 -15.84 6.39 3.77
C THR A 81 -15.69 7.81 4.32
N PRO A 82 -15.86 8.85 3.49
CA PRO A 82 -15.84 10.24 3.96
C PRO A 82 -17.01 10.51 4.90
N ASP A 83 -16.78 10.38 6.19
CA ASP A 83 -17.74 10.69 7.26
C ASP A 83 -17.49 12.09 7.85
N ALA A 84 -18.19 12.42 8.92
CA ALA A 84 -18.05 13.71 9.61
C ALA A 84 -16.63 13.93 10.15
N PHE A 85 -15.95 12.88 10.60
CA PHE A 85 -14.57 12.97 11.10
C PHE A 85 -13.59 13.32 9.97
N VAL A 86 -13.72 12.68 8.82
CA VAL A 86 -12.92 12.97 7.62
C VAL A 86 -13.13 14.41 7.16
N GLN A 87 -14.39 14.88 7.17
CA GLN A 87 -14.71 16.27 6.81
C GLN A 87 -14.10 17.26 7.79
N THR A 88 -14.17 17.01 9.10
CA THR A 88 -13.54 17.85 10.12
C THR A 88 -12.03 17.94 9.88
N MET A 89 -11.35 16.83 9.65
CA MET A 89 -9.93 16.83 9.33
C MET A 89 -9.64 17.69 8.09
N ALA A 90 -10.39 17.52 7.01
CA ALA A 90 -10.21 18.27 5.76
C ALA A 90 -10.36 19.78 5.98
N VAL A 91 -11.36 20.20 6.75
CA VAL A 91 -11.60 21.62 7.10
C VAL A 91 -10.43 22.19 7.90
N ARG A 92 -10.00 21.49 8.96
CA ARG A 92 -8.90 21.98 9.82
C ARG A 92 -7.57 22.05 9.09
N VAL A 93 -7.27 21.10 8.22
CA VAL A 93 -6.09 21.18 7.34
C VAL A 93 -6.16 22.40 6.43
N SER A 94 -7.30 22.64 5.80
CA SER A 94 -7.48 23.79 4.90
C SER A 94 -7.34 25.12 5.63
N GLU A 95 -7.95 25.27 6.80
CA GLU A 95 -7.88 26.50 7.62
C GLU A 95 -6.46 26.82 8.11
N LEU A 96 -5.75 25.81 8.59
CA LEU A 96 -4.42 26.01 9.20
C LEU A 96 -3.28 26.08 8.17
N THR A 97 -3.47 25.50 6.99
CA THR A 97 -2.41 25.46 5.97
C THR A 97 -2.69 26.30 4.73
N GLY A 98 -3.93 26.73 4.53
CA GLY A 98 -4.38 27.36 3.28
C GLY A 98 -4.41 26.39 2.08
N ARG A 99 -4.25 25.07 2.29
CA ARG A 99 -4.20 24.06 1.22
C ARG A 99 -5.52 23.30 1.17
N GLN A 100 -5.99 23.07 -0.04
CA GLN A 100 -7.12 22.18 -0.26
C GLN A 100 -6.70 20.72 -0.08
N THR A 101 -7.44 19.97 0.74
CA THR A 101 -7.21 18.54 0.93
C THR A 101 -7.80 17.72 -0.19
N VAL A 102 -7.11 16.65 -0.55
CA VAL A 102 -7.59 15.64 -1.48
C VAL A 102 -7.53 14.29 -0.78
N LEU A 103 -8.65 13.58 -0.74
CA LEU A 103 -8.69 12.19 -0.27
C LEU A 103 -8.07 11.30 -1.33
N SER A 104 -7.12 10.48 -0.95
CA SER A 104 -6.43 9.61 -1.89
C SER A 104 -6.01 8.29 -1.23
N THR A 105 -5.74 7.29 -2.04
CA THR A 105 -5.23 5.99 -1.64
C THR A 105 -3.76 5.81 -2.05
N THR A 106 -3.07 6.89 -2.41
CA THR A 106 -1.70 6.87 -2.92
C THR A 106 -0.63 6.77 -1.83
N GLY A 107 -1.01 6.73 -0.58
CA GLY A 107 -0.10 6.56 0.56
C GLY A 107 0.59 5.20 0.60
N GLY A 108 1.59 5.08 1.47
CA GLY A 108 2.24 3.81 1.76
C GLY A 108 1.35 2.87 2.56
N THR A 109 1.84 1.67 2.80
CA THR A 109 1.19 0.71 3.70
C THR A 109 1.43 1.12 5.15
N SER A 110 0.37 1.14 5.97
CA SER A 110 0.43 1.51 7.39
C SER A 110 -0.36 0.53 8.26
N ASP A 111 -0.34 0.79 9.57
CA ASP A 111 -1.12 0.03 10.55
C ASP A 111 -2.63 0.31 10.48
N ALA A 112 -3.05 1.34 9.76
CA ALA A 112 -4.46 1.62 9.47
C ALA A 112 -5.19 0.41 8.86
N ARG A 113 -4.49 -0.42 8.09
CA ARG A 113 -5.00 -1.68 7.53
C ARG A 113 -5.51 -2.67 8.58
N PHE A 114 -5.01 -2.60 9.81
CA PHE A 114 -5.49 -3.41 10.94
C PHE A 114 -6.59 -2.71 11.71
N ILE A 115 -6.42 -1.40 11.94
CA ILE A 115 -7.33 -0.56 12.74
C ILE A 115 -8.69 -0.44 12.06
N LYS A 116 -8.73 -0.40 10.73
CA LYS A 116 -9.97 -0.31 9.93
C LYS A 116 -11.03 -1.36 10.27
N ASN A 117 -10.61 -2.50 10.84
CA ASN A 117 -11.52 -3.57 11.21
C ASN A 117 -12.27 -3.31 12.52
N TYR A 118 -11.87 -2.28 13.27
CA TYR A 118 -12.40 -1.96 14.59
C TYR A 118 -13.07 -0.58 14.64
N CYS A 119 -12.59 0.37 13.84
CA CYS A 119 -13.16 1.72 13.79
C CYS A 119 -12.85 2.40 12.45
N PRO A 120 -13.57 3.46 12.09
CA PRO A 120 -13.19 4.34 10.99
C PRO A 120 -11.75 4.85 11.19
N VAL A 121 -10.97 4.86 10.12
CA VAL A 121 -9.56 5.24 10.17
C VAL A 121 -9.22 6.16 9.02
N LEU A 122 -8.44 7.19 9.31
CA LEU A 122 -7.89 8.12 8.34
C LEU A 122 -6.39 8.24 8.60
N GLU A 123 -5.62 8.27 7.55
CA GLU A 123 -4.19 8.53 7.61
C GLU A 123 -3.90 9.96 7.22
N PHE A 124 -3.20 10.66 8.09
CA PHE A 124 -2.73 12.01 7.86
C PHE A 124 -1.41 12.23 8.60
N GLY A 125 -0.43 12.82 7.95
CA GLY A 125 0.89 13.01 8.56
C GLY A 125 1.76 14.04 7.85
N LEU A 126 3.05 13.94 8.12
CA LEU A 126 4.05 14.85 7.56
C LEU A 126 4.19 14.71 6.04
N VAL A 127 4.62 15.79 5.41
CA VAL A 127 4.96 15.79 3.98
C VAL A 127 6.24 14.98 3.76
N GLY A 128 6.12 13.88 3.04
CA GLY A 128 7.19 12.89 2.86
C GLY A 128 8.14 13.17 1.69
N GLN A 129 8.54 14.42 1.45
CA GLN A 129 9.38 14.80 0.28
C GLN A 129 10.72 14.06 0.21
N THR A 130 11.30 13.73 1.37
CA THR A 130 12.59 13.03 1.46
C THR A 130 12.45 11.65 2.09
N MET A 131 11.24 11.12 2.17
CA MET A 131 10.96 9.80 2.74
C MET A 131 11.77 8.71 2.01
N HIS A 132 12.43 7.85 2.77
CA HIS A 132 13.30 6.77 2.28
C HIS A 132 14.55 7.23 1.50
N GLN A 133 14.93 8.51 1.60
CA GLN A 133 16.13 9.04 0.96
C GLN A 133 17.29 9.18 1.95
N ILE A 134 18.51 9.25 1.42
CA ILE A 134 19.68 9.64 2.21
C ILE A 134 19.46 11.06 2.72
N ASN A 135 19.72 11.30 4.01
CA ASN A 135 19.42 12.57 4.70
C ASN A 135 17.92 12.90 4.77
N GLU A 136 17.10 11.88 5.02
CA GLU A 136 15.67 12.04 5.30
C GLU A 136 15.48 13.10 6.38
N ARG A 137 14.59 14.06 6.09
CA ARG A 137 14.33 15.21 6.96
C ARG A 137 12.94 15.75 6.76
N VAL A 138 12.49 16.51 7.76
CA VAL A 138 11.26 17.30 7.72
C VAL A 138 11.57 18.69 8.29
N GLU A 139 10.88 19.70 7.83
CA GLU A 139 10.97 21.03 8.40
C GLU A 139 10.28 21.09 9.77
N THR A 140 10.90 21.74 10.74
CA THR A 140 10.33 21.90 12.10
C THR A 140 8.95 22.57 12.07
N ARG A 141 8.75 23.53 11.16
CA ARG A 141 7.47 24.18 10.94
C ARG A 141 6.37 23.20 10.56
N ASP A 142 6.65 22.14 9.78
CA ASP A 142 5.65 21.13 9.40
C ASP A 142 5.24 20.31 10.61
N LEU A 143 6.16 20.02 11.54
CA LEU A 143 5.83 19.38 12.83
C LEU A 143 4.91 20.24 13.69
N GLU A 144 5.20 21.54 13.79
CA GLU A 144 4.37 22.48 14.54
C GLU A 144 2.96 22.60 13.94
N THR A 145 2.88 22.70 12.61
CA THR A 145 1.61 22.75 11.89
C THR A 145 0.80 21.46 12.08
N LEU A 146 1.45 20.30 12.00
CA LEU A 146 0.80 19.00 12.21
C LEU A 146 0.23 18.89 13.64
N ALA A 147 0.99 19.33 14.66
CA ALA A 147 0.52 19.34 16.03
C ALA A 147 -0.72 20.24 16.22
N GLN A 148 -0.74 21.41 15.59
CA GLN A 148 -1.90 22.32 15.62
C GLN A 148 -3.13 21.70 14.95
N ILE A 149 -2.95 21.01 13.80
CA ILE A 149 -4.02 20.31 13.11
C ILE A 149 -4.62 19.23 14.01
N TYR A 150 -3.80 18.36 14.59
CA TYR A 150 -4.28 17.32 15.50
C TYR A 150 -4.98 17.88 16.72
N GLN A 151 -4.44 18.93 17.31
CA GLN A 151 -5.08 19.60 18.45
C GLN A 151 -6.48 20.13 18.08
N ALA A 152 -6.61 20.80 16.94
CA ALA A 152 -7.88 21.33 16.47
C ALA A 152 -8.92 20.23 16.21
N VAL A 153 -8.51 19.16 15.52
CA VAL A 153 -9.38 18.01 15.22
C VAL A 153 -9.84 17.30 16.49
N LEU A 154 -8.94 17.06 17.46
CA LEU A 154 -9.30 16.46 18.74
C LEU A 154 -10.24 17.35 19.54
N THR A 155 -10.01 18.67 19.53
CA THR A 155 -10.90 19.62 20.19
C THR A 155 -12.31 19.54 19.61
N ASP A 156 -12.46 19.55 18.30
CA ASP A 156 -13.76 19.41 17.63
C ASP A 156 -14.44 18.08 17.95
N TYR A 157 -13.67 17.00 17.88
CA TYR A 157 -14.19 15.64 18.10
C TYR A 157 -14.77 15.46 19.51
N PHE A 158 -14.13 16.05 20.53
CA PHE A 158 -14.57 15.94 21.92
C PHE A 158 -15.50 17.08 22.37
N ALA A 159 -15.69 18.12 21.56
CA ALA A 159 -16.61 19.21 21.87
C ALA A 159 -18.06 18.95 21.41
N GLY A 160 -18.26 17.99 20.51
CA GLY A 160 -19.57 17.59 19.98
C GLY A 160 -20.08 16.37 20.63
#